data_7ccb3e4d6130f864a62dea68da4fae1a
#
_entry.id   7ccb3e4d6130f864a62dea68da4fae1a
#
_cell.length_a   1.000
_cell.length_b   1.000
_cell.length_c   1.000
_cell.angle_alpha   90.00
_cell.angle_beta   90.00
_cell.angle_gamma   90.00
#
_symmetry.space_group_name_H-M   'P 1'
#
loop_
_entity.id
_entity.type
_entity.pdbx_description
1 polymer ?
#
loop_
_entity_poly.entity_id
_entity_poly.type
_entity_poly.pdbx_seq_one_letter_code
_entity_poly.pdbx_strand_id
1 'polypeptide(L)'
;MMTKISLNFPKPAKVFNRQIFDSLFDYSNFTEVWYGGASSGKSHGVVQKVVLKSLKHWPTPRKVLWMRKVDRTIQDSIFTDVIDCLSSWQILPLCKVNKSNRTIHLPNGAVFLFKGMDDPEKIKSIKGLSDVVMEEASEFNHNDYTQLTLRLREPKHKQRQIFCMFNPVSKLNWTYTTWFDPSADYDKSRVAIHQSTYKDNKFLDADNIKTIEDLKRTNPAYYKIYTLGEFATLDKLVFPYFETKRLNPRDPKLLVLNDYFGLDYGFINDTCLLYT
;
A
#
# COMPACT_ATOMS: atom_id res chain seq x y z
N MET A 1 -8.53 -29.88 -16.29
CA MET A 1 -7.16 -29.60 -16.82
C MET A 1 -6.82 -28.15 -16.54
N MET A 2 -5.70 -27.88 -15.87
CA MET A 2 -5.24 -26.48 -15.70
C MET A 2 -4.67 -25.98 -17.02
N THR A 3 -5.13 -24.85 -17.49
CA THR A 3 -4.59 -24.22 -18.71
C THR A 3 -3.17 -23.72 -18.44
N LYS A 4 -2.20 -24.20 -19.21
CA LYS A 4 -0.82 -23.71 -19.14
C LYS A 4 -0.75 -22.38 -19.89
N ILE A 5 -0.38 -21.31 -19.20
CA ILE A 5 -0.16 -19.99 -19.79
C ILE A 5 1.35 -19.80 -19.91
N SER A 6 1.80 -19.39 -21.09
CA SER A 6 3.19 -18.99 -21.33
C SER A 6 3.20 -17.49 -21.64
N LEU A 7 3.84 -16.69 -20.78
CA LEU A 7 4.05 -15.27 -21.01
C LEU A 7 5.50 -15.08 -21.48
N ASN A 8 5.65 -14.44 -22.63
CA ASN A 8 6.94 -14.08 -23.16
C ASN A 8 7.08 -12.57 -23.23
N PHE A 9 8.05 -12.02 -22.54
CA PHE A 9 8.40 -10.59 -22.57
C PHE A 9 9.75 -10.42 -23.29
N PRO A 10 9.78 -10.35 -24.63
CA PRO A 10 11.04 -10.31 -25.39
C PRO A 10 11.90 -9.08 -25.06
N LYS A 11 11.27 -8.02 -24.54
CA LYS A 11 11.95 -6.80 -24.06
C LYS A 11 11.39 -6.41 -22.69
N PRO A 12 11.78 -7.12 -21.60
CA PRO A 12 11.25 -6.84 -20.25
C PRO A 12 11.40 -5.38 -19.83
N ALA A 13 12.50 -4.73 -20.25
CA ALA A 13 12.72 -3.30 -20.02
C ALA A 13 11.67 -2.39 -20.67
N LYS A 14 10.84 -2.85 -21.60
CA LYS A 14 9.71 -2.08 -22.16
C LYS A 14 8.41 -2.32 -21.40
N VAL A 15 8.38 -3.22 -20.43
CA VAL A 15 7.18 -3.62 -19.69
C VAL A 15 7.29 -3.28 -18.21
N PHE A 16 8.48 -3.42 -17.62
CA PHE A 16 8.71 -3.27 -16.19
C PHE A 16 9.65 -2.11 -15.88
N ASN A 17 9.37 -1.33 -14.85
CA ASN A 17 10.35 -0.46 -14.23
C ASN A 17 11.45 -1.30 -13.56
N ARG A 18 12.68 -0.77 -13.49
CA ARG A 18 13.83 -1.52 -12.99
C ARG A 18 13.64 -2.05 -11.58
N GLN A 19 13.18 -1.22 -10.65
CA GLN A 19 12.96 -1.62 -9.25
C GLN A 19 11.99 -2.80 -9.12
N ILE A 20 10.91 -2.79 -9.93
CA ILE A 20 9.96 -3.90 -9.96
C ILE A 20 10.61 -5.14 -10.54
N PHE A 21 11.37 -4.99 -11.64
CA PHE A 21 12.00 -6.11 -12.31
C PHE A 21 12.96 -6.86 -11.40
N ASP A 22 13.76 -6.14 -10.62
CA ASP A 22 14.76 -6.73 -9.71
C ASP A 22 14.09 -7.53 -8.57
N SER A 23 12.86 -7.16 -8.16
CA SER A 23 12.10 -7.85 -7.11
C SER A 23 10.97 -8.75 -7.61
N LEU A 24 10.76 -8.83 -8.92
CA LEU A 24 9.54 -9.37 -9.54
C LEU A 24 9.22 -10.81 -9.13
N PHE A 25 10.24 -11.64 -8.92
CA PHE A 25 10.11 -13.04 -8.55
C PHE A 25 10.60 -13.35 -7.13
N ASP A 26 10.95 -12.34 -6.37
CA ASP A 26 11.25 -12.51 -4.96
C ASP A 26 9.95 -12.47 -4.12
N TYR A 27 9.64 -13.59 -3.48
CA TYR A 27 8.47 -13.78 -2.62
C TYR A 27 8.90 -14.25 -1.22
N SER A 28 10.14 -13.99 -0.82
CA SER A 28 10.73 -14.47 0.44
C SER A 28 10.14 -13.73 1.66
N ASN A 29 9.87 -12.43 1.53
CA ASN A 29 9.36 -11.60 2.62
C ASN A 29 7.85 -11.76 2.79
N PHE A 30 7.38 -11.75 4.04
CA PHE A 30 5.95 -11.80 4.34
C PHE A 30 5.25 -10.47 4.06
N THR A 31 5.89 -9.35 4.40
CA THR A 31 5.39 -8.00 4.13
C THR A 31 6.28 -7.32 3.09
N GLU A 32 5.66 -6.74 2.09
CA GLU A 32 6.32 -5.83 1.15
C GLU A 32 5.71 -4.43 1.27
N VAL A 33 6.55 -3.47 1.62
CA VAL A 33 6.20 -2.06 1.75
C VAL A 33 6.69 -1.32 0.51
N TRP A 34 5.77 -0.83 -0.30
CA TRP A 34 6.04 -0.08 -1.52
C TRP A 34 5.60 1.37 -1.31
N TYR A 35 6.55 2.25 -1.07
CA TYR A 35 6.25 3.65 -0.79
C TYR A 35 6.99 4.58 -1.74
N GLY A 36 6.45 5.79 -1.90
CA GLY A 36 7.07 6.77 -2.78
C GLY A 36 6.09 7.78 -3.32
N GLY A 37 6.59 8.64 -4.18
CA GLY A 37 5.82 9.72 -4.78
C GLY A 37 4.73 9.24 -5.72
N ALA A 38 3.82 10.15 -6.06
CA ALA A 38 2.91 9.97 -7.18
C ALA A 38 3.73 9.77 -8.47
N SER A 39 3.14 9.11 -9.44
CA SER A 39 3.77 8.84 -10.74
C SER A 39 5.07 8.02 -10.66
N SER A 40 5.42 7.45 -9.51
CA SER A 40 6.62 6.60 -9.36
C SER A 40 6.49 5.22 -10.01
N GLY A 41 5.28 4.83 -10.43
CA GLY A 41 5.00 3.52 -11.01
C GLY A 41 4.86 2.38 -10.00
N LYS A 42 4.85 2.67 -8.67
CA LYS A 42 4.75 1.66 -7.61
C LYS A 42 3.49 0.79 -7.71
N SER A 43 2.30 1.41 -7.85
CA SER A 43 1.03 0.68 -7.89
C SER A 43 0.98 -0.24 -9.11
N HIS A 44 1.30 0.29 -10.29
CA HIS A 44 1.38 -0.51 -11.51
C HIS A 44 2.37 -1.68 -11.38
N GLY A 45 3.53 -1.43 -10.79
CA GLY A 45 4.55 -2.46 -10.58
C GLY A 45 4.10 -3.55 -9.61
N VAL A 46 3.47 -3.20 -8.49
CA VAL A 46 2.93 -4.19 -7.55
C VAL A 46 1.82 -5.01 -8.19
N VAL A 47 0.93 -4.38 -8.98
CA VAL A 47 -0.08 -5.10 -9.77
C VAL A 47 0.59 -6.13 -10.68
N GLN A 48 1.61 -5.73 -11.45
CA GLN A 48 2.36 -6.64 -12.32
C GLN A 48 2.96 -7.81 -11.54
N LYS A 49 3.61 -7.53 -10.41
CA LYS A 49 4.24 -8.56 -9.54
C LYS A 49 3.22 -9.56 -9.02
N VAL A 50 2.09 -9.08 -8.49
CA VAL A 50 1.05 -9.93 -7.91
C VAL A 50 0.31 -10.74 -8.97
N VAL A 51 0.07 -10.17 -10.15
CA VAL A 51 -0.50 -10.90 -11.30
C VAL A 51 0.43 -12.02 -11.73
N LEU A 52 1.74 -11.75 -11.92
CA LEU A 52 2.73 -12.77 -12.27
C LEU A 52 2.85 -13.85 -11.20
N LYS A 53 2.90 -13.46 -9.92
CA LYS A 53 2.89 -14.41 -8.80
C LYS A 53 1.68 -15.33 -8.89
N SER A 54 0.51 -14.78 -9.19
CA SER A 54 -0.73 -15.55 -9.26
C SER A 54 -0.80 -16.49 -10.47
N LEU A 55 -0.16 -16.12 -11.56
CA LEU A 55 -0.08 -16.95 -12.78
C LEU A 55 0.98 -18.05 -12.70
N LYS A 56 1.98 -17.90 -11.81
CA LYS A 56 2.99 -18.95 -11.58
C LYS A 56 2.30 -20.24 -11.13
N HIS A 57 2.92 -21.38 -11.48
CA HIS A 57 2.44 -22.68 -11.02
C HIS A 57 2.65 -22.83 -9.51
N TRP A 58 1.56 -23.02 -8.78
CA TRP A 58 1.52 -23.32 -7.36
C TRP A 58 0.74 -24.61 -7.12
N PRO A 59 1.06 -25.40 -6.10
CA PRO A 59 0.27 -26.59 -5.74
C PRO A 59 -1.20 -26.26 -5.46
N THR A 60 -1.47 -25.04 -4.94
CA THR A 60 -2.80 -24.50 -4.72
C THR A 60 -2.89 -23.16 -5.42
N PRO A 61 -3.89 -22.92 -6.30
CA PRO A 61 -4.08 -21.64 -6.97
C PRO A 61 -4.20 -20.49 -5.99
N ARG A 62 -3.61 -19.34 -6.32
CA ARG A 62 -3.59 -18.17 -5.43
C ARG A 62 -4.99 -17.58 -5.27
N LYS A 63 -5.28 -17.06 -4.07
CA LYS A 63 -6.46 -16.29 -3.75
C LYS A 63 -6.02 -14.96 -3.15
N VAL A 64 -6.10 -13.92 -3.94
CA VAL A 64 -5.57 -12.58 -3.61
C VAL A 64 -6.72 -11.66 -3.23
N LEU A 65 -6.58 -10.98 -2.11
CA LEU A 65 -7.52 -9.95 -1.66
C LEU A 65 -6.89 -8.57 -1.93
N TRP A 66 -7.54 -7.79 -2.80
CA TRP A 66 -7.16 -6.42 -3.15
C TRP A 66 -8.04 -5.46 -2.36
N MET A 67 -7.40 -4.54 -1.63
CA MET A 67 -8.06 -3.71 -0.62
C MET A 67 -7.86 -2.23 -0.85
N ARG A 68 -8.94 -1.46 -0.69
CA ARG A 68 -8.94 -0.03 -0.41
C ARG A 68 -9.59 0.22 0.93
N LYS A 69 -9.30 1.34 1.58
CA LYS A 69 -9.99 1.70 2.82
C LYS A 69 -11.48 1.88 2.57
N VAL A 70 -11.85 2.54 1.47
CA VAL A 70 -13.22 2.88 1.10
C VAL A 70 -13.66 2.05 -0.13
N ASP A 71 -14.72 1.27 0.01
CA ASP A 71 -15.19 0.31 -1.01
C ASP A 71 -15.55 0.96 -2.36
N ARG A 72 -16.18 2.15 -2.33
CA ARG A 72 -16.60 2.86 -3.55
C ARG A 72 -15.45 3.27 -4.47
N THR A 73 -14.22 3.40 -3.93
CA THR A 73 -13.05 3.85 -4.70
C THR A 73 -12.36 2.71 -5.46
N ILE A 74 -12.70 1.47 -5.18
CA ILE A 74 -12.03 0.27 -5.74
C ILE A 74 -12.21 0.19 -7.25
N GLN A 75 -13.41 0.48 -7.75
CA GLN A 75 -13.75 0.30 -9.17
C GLN A 75 -12.88 1.15 -10.08
N ASP A 76 -12.64 2.41 -9.69
CA ASP A 76 -11.92 3.42 -10.48
C ASP A 76 -10.42 3.46 -10.15
N SER A 77 -9.94 2.55 -9.32
CA SER A 77 -8.54 2.44 -8.94
C SER A 77 -8.01 1.01 -9.18
N ILE A 78 -7.70 0.28 -8.13
CA ILE A 78 -6.98 -1.01 -8.19
C ILE A 78 -7.68 -2.08 -9.03
N PHE A 79 -9.02 -2.06 -9.13
CA PHE A 79 -9.74 -3.00 -9.99
C PHE A 79 -9.44 -2.72 -11.47
N THR A 80 -9.50 -1.44 -11.88
CA THR A 80 -9.16 -1.01 -13.24
C THR A 80 -7.69 -1.27 -13.54
N ASP A 81 -6.77 -0.95 -12.63
CA ASP A 81 -5.32 -1.21 -12.81
C ASP A 81 -5.04 -2.70 -13.06
N VAL A 82 -5.73 -3.61 -12.36
CA VAL A 82 -5.58 -5.05 -12.59
C VAL A 82 -6.18 -5.46 -13.93
N ILE A 83 -7.33 -4.94 -14.32
CA ILE A 83 -7.92 -5.18 -15.65
C ILE A 83 -6.97 -4.72 -16.76
N ASP A 84 -6.40 -3.54 -16.63
CA ASP A 84 -5.48 -2.97 -17.62
C ASP A 84 -4.19 -3.80 -17.74
N CYS A 85 -3.66 -4.26 -16.61
CA CYS A 85 -2.52 -5.16 -16.60
C CYS A 85 -2.83 -6.48 -17.33
N LEU A 86 -3.96 -7.13 -17.02
CA LEU A 86 -4.38 -8.36 -17.67
C LEU A 86 -4.68 -8.15 -19.17
N SER A 87 -5.23 -7.00 -19.54
CA SER A 87 -5.52 -6.62 -20.93
C SER A 87 -4.23 -6.41 -21.72
N SER A 88 -3.30 -5.62 -21.18
CA SER A 88 -2.01 -5.34 -21.82
C SER A 88 -1.18 -6.60 -22.07
N TRP A 89 -1.34 -7.61 -21.22
CA TRP A 89 -0.70 -8.93 -21.37
C TRP A 89 -1.55 -9.95 -22.16
N GLN A 90 -2.69 -9.52 -22.70
CA GLN A 90 -3.62 -10.37 -23.49
C GLN A 90 -4.16 -11.57 -22.72
N ILE A 91 -4.20 -11.48 -21.38
CA ILE A 91 -4.71 -12.54 -20.50
C ILE A 91 -6.21 -12.32 -20.21
N LEU A 92 -6.68 -11.08 -20.24
CA LEU A 92 -8.04 -10.73 -19.87
C LEU A 92 -9.12 -11.57 -20.59
N PRO A 93 -9.01 -11.86 -21.90
CA PRO A 93 -9.99 -12.70 -22.60
C PRO A 93 -10.08 -14.14 -22.06
N LEU A 94 -9.05 -14.60 -21.36
CA LEU A 94 -9.02 -15.94 -20.73
C LEU A 94 -9.57 -15.94 -19.30
N CYS A 95 -9.86 -14.76 -18.73
CA CYS A 95 -10.36 -14.59 -17.38
C CYS A 95 -11.89 -14.53 -17.35
N LYS A 96 -12.47 -14.93 -16.21
CA LYS A 96 -13.89 -14.68 -15.92
C LYS A 96 -13.99 -13.48 -14.99
N VAL A 97 -14.47 -12.36 -15.51
CA VAL A 97 -14.63 -11.11 -14.76
C VAL A 97 -16.06 -10.92 -14.34
N ASN A 98 -16.31 -10.74 -13.04
CA ASN A 98 -17.59 -10.34 -12.48
C ASN A 98 -17.47 -8.91 -11.91
N LYS A 99 -17.98 -7.92 -12.65
CA LYS A 99 -17.90 -6.51 -12.26
C LYS A 99 -18.76 -6.19 -11.04
N SER A 100 -19.94 -6.79 -10.91
CA SER A 100 -20.85 -6.53 -9.78
C SER A 100 -20.26 -6.99 -8.45
N ASN A 101 -19.66 -8.19 -8.43
CA ASN A 101 -19.01 -8.72 -7.23
C ASN A 101 -17.53 -8.30 -7.10
N ARG A 102 -17.02 -7.64 -8.12
CA ARG A 102 -15.59 -7.28 -8.24
C ARG A 102 -14.71 -8.48 -7.96
N THR A 103 -14.83 -9.49 -8.83
CA THR A 103 -14.00 -10.70 -8.77
C THR A 103 -13.45 -11.04 -10.14
N ILE A 104 -12.23 -11.54 -10.19
CA ILE A 104 -11.58 -12.00 -11.42
C ILE A 104 -11.07 -13.43 -11.17
N HIS A 105 -11.52 -14.37 -11.99
CA HIS A 105 -11.01 -15.72 -11.99
C HIS A 105 -10.03 -15.90 -13.14
N LEU A 106 -8.78 -16.23 -12.82
CA LEU A 106 -7.74 -16.45 -13.80
C LEU A 106 -7.82 -17.88 -14.35
N PRO A 107 -7.32 -18.12 -15.57
CA PRO A 107 -7.46 -19.42 -16.24
C PRO A 107 -6.72 -20.57 -15.54
N ASN A 108 -5.75 -20.30 -14.66
CA ASN A 108 -5.06 -21.30 -13.85
C ASN A 108 -5.77 -21.59 -12.50
N GLY A 109 -6.98 -21.04 -12.29
CA GLY A 109 -7.77 -21.21 -11.08
C GLY A 109 -7.48 -20.19 -9.96
N ALA A 110 -6.53 -19.27 -10.13
CA ALA A 110 -6.34 -18.19 -9.18
C ALA A 110 -7.52 -17.22 -9.18
N VAL A 111 -7.80 -16.61 -8.03
CA VAL A 111 -8.96 -15.74 -7.83
C VAL A 111 -8.53 -14.43 -7.20
N PHE A 112 -8.96 -13.33 -7.79
CA PHE A 112 -8.82 -11.98 -7.26
C PHE A 112 -10.15 -11.50 -6.70
N LEU A 113 -10.14 -11.05 -5.47
CA LEU A 113 -11.28 -10.47 -4.75
C LEU A 113 -10.95 -9.02 -4.44
N PHE A 114 -11.87 -8.10 -4.70
CA PHE A 114 -11.69 -6.68 -4.43
C PHE A 114 -12.72 -6.23 -3.40
N LYS A 115 -12.25 -5.68 -2.26
CA LYS A 115 -13.12 -5.31 -1.12
C LYS A 115 -12.62 -4.04 -0.44
N GLY A 116 -13.56 -3.24 0.09
CA GLY A 116 -13.27 -2.16 1.02
C GLY A 116 -13.13 -2.64 2.45
N MET A 117 -12.49 -1.83 3.30
CA MET A 117 -12.34 -2.08 4.73
C MET A 117 -13.43 -1.39 5.57
N ASP A 118 -14.36 -0.71 4.93
CA ASP A 118 -15.52 -0.06 5.55
C ASP A 118 -16.52 -1.07 6.15
N ASP A 119 -16.46 -2.34 5.78
CA ASP A 119 -17.18 -3.43 6.44
C ASP A 119 -16.21 -4.58 6.84
N PRO A 120 -15.55 -4.47 8.01
CA PRO A 120 -14.60 -5.47 8.48
C PRO A 120 -15.21 -6.87 8.69
N GLU A 121 -16.52 -6.98 8.96
CA GLU A 121 -17.18 -8.28 9.17
C GLU A 121 -17.21 -9.10 7.88
N LYS A 122 -17.44 -8.47 6.72
CA LYS A 122 -17.38 -9.15 5.42
C LYS A 122 -16.01 -9.74 5.14
N ILE A 123 -14.95 -9.08 5.61
CA ILE A 123 -13.57 -9.54 5.43
C ILE A 123 -13.27 -10.72 6.33
N LYS A 124 -13.83 -10.76 7.56
CA LYS A 124 -13.67 -11.87 8.48
C LYS A 124 -14.18 -13.20 7.93
N SER A 125 -15.14 -13.20 7.05
CA SER A 125 -15.69 -14.39 6.40
C SER A 125 -14.81 -15.01 5.31
N ILE A 126 -13.84 -14.25 4.76
CA ILE A 126 -13.00 -14.70 3.65
C ILE A 126 -11.94 -15.68 4.15
N LYS A 127 -11.98 -16.91 3.63
CA LYS A 127 -11.04 -17.98 3.96
C LYS A 127 -10.11 -18.29 2.79
N GLY A 128 -8.96 -18.90 3.09
CA GLY A 128 -8.05 -19.42 2.07
C GLY A 128 -7.27 -18.34 1.32
N LEU A 129 -7.02 -17.18 1.93
CA LEU A 129 -6.21 -16.14 1.33
C LEU A 129 -4.74 -16.57 1.24
N SER A 130 -4.15 -16.29 0.10
CA SER A 130 -2.72 -16.46 -0.16
C SER A 130 -1.96 -15.14 -0.07
N ASP A 131 -2.59 -14.05 -0.50
CA ASP A 131 -1.98 -12.73 -0.54
C ASP A 131 -3.03 -11.64 -0.28
N VAL A 132 -2.56 -10.51 0.24
CA VAL A 132 -3.35 -9.29 0.43
C VAL A 132 -2.59 -8.12 -0.20
N VAL A 133 -3.28 -7.24 -0.89
CA VAL A 133 -2.74 -5.99 -1.42
C VAL A 133 -3.55 -4.84 -0.82
N MET A 134 -2.87 -3.96 -0.10
CA MET A 134 -3.44 -2.74 0.48
C MET A 134 -3.01 -1.54 -0.37
N GLU A 135 -3.92 -1.03 -1.19
CA GLU A 135 -3.71 0.20 -1.95
C GLU A 135 -4.03 1.41 -1.07
N GLU A 136 -3.18 2.45 -1.13
CA GLU A 136 -3.20 3.60 -0.24
C GLU A 136 -3.21 3.16 1.23
N ALA A 137 -2.21 2.35 1.61
CA ALA A 137 -2.13 1.75 2.93
C ALA A 137 -2.10 2.80 4.06
N SER A 138 -1.68 4.02 3.80
CA SER A 138 -1.72 5.15 4.74
C SER A 138 -3.14 5.55 5.17
N GLU A 139 -4.18 5.23 4.39
CA GLU A 139 -5.58 5.49 4.73
C GLU A 139 -6.15 4.47 5.75
N PHE A 140 -5.54 3.31 5.87
CA PHE A 140 -5.89 2.30 6.86
C PHE A 140 -5.31 2.67 8.23
N ASN A 141 -5.68 1.91 9.25
CA ASN A 141 -5.01 1.98 10.54
C ASN A 141 -4.21 0.69 10.82
N HIS A 142 -3.36 0.71 11.85
CA HIS A 142 -2.52 -0.44 12.21
C HIS A 142 -3.34 -1.69 12.57
N ASN A 143 -4.53 -1.51 13.15
CA ASN A 143 -5.42 -2.63 13.47
C ASN A 143 -5.95 -3.31 12.20
N ASP A 144 -6.29 -2.53 11.16
CA ASP A 144 -6.69 -3.08 9.85
C ASP A 144 -5.58 -3.97 9.27
N TYR A 145 -4.33 -3.48 9.28
CA TYR A 145 -3.16 -4.25 8.84
C TYR A 145 -3.00 -5.55 9.65
N THR A 146 -3.10 -5.46 10.97
CA THR A 146 -3.02 -6.63 11.85
C THR A 146 -4.13 -7.64 11.55
N GLN A 147 -5.36 -7.19 11.37
CA GLN A 147 -6.47 -8.06 11.00
C GLN A 147 -6.25 -8.77 9.67
N LEU A 148 -5.71 -8.08 8.67
CA LEU A 148 -5.42 -8.65 7.36
C LEU A 148 -4.26 -9.66 7.41
N THR A 149 -3.20 -9.37 8.16
CA THR A 149 -2.08 -10.31 8.33
C THR A 149 -2.51 -11.61 8.99
N LEU A 150 -3.40 -11.53 9.98
CA LEU A 150 -3.97 -12.72 10.65
C LEU A 150 -4.85 -13.59 9.71
N ARG A 151 -5.31 -13.04 8.58
CA ARG A 151 -6.06 -13.82 7.55
C ARG A 151 -5.15 -14.63 6.65
N LEU A 152 -3.87 -14.30 6.54
CA LEU A 152 -2.88 -15.02 5.75
C LEU A 152 -2.37 -16.27 6.48
N ARG A 153 -3.29 -17.14 6.90
CA ARG A 153 -3.01 -18.33 7.72
C ARG A 153 -3.26 -19.68 7.03
N GLU A 154 -3.68 -19.69 5.76
CA GLU A 154 -3.96 -20.94 5.04
C GLU A 154 -2.66 -21.72 4.77
N PRO A 155 -2.46 -22.93 5.37
CA PRO A 155 -1.20 -23.66 5.29
C PRO A 155 -0.88 -24.17 3.88
N LYS A 156 -1.89 -24.35 3.03
CA LYS A 156 -1.75 -24.83 1.65
C LYS A 156 -1.00 -23.82 0.76
N HIS A 157 -1.03 -22.53 1.13
CA HIS A 157 -0.32 -21.50 0.40
C HIS A 157 1.09 -21.29 0.96
N LYS A 158 2.08 -21.53 0.11
CA LYS A 158 3.49 -21.16 0.39
C LYS A 158 3.70 -19.68 0.03
N GLN A 159 4.70 -19.02 0.64
CA GLN A 159 5.08 -17.64 0.34
C GLN A 159 3.90 -16.68 0.35
N ARG A 160 3.10 -16.73 1.42
CA ARG A 160 1.99 -15.79 1.66
C ARG A 160 2.57 -14.40 1.88
N GLN A 161 1.94 -13.38 1.28
CA GLN A 161 2.44 -12.01 1.38
C GLN A 161 1.32 -10.99 1.58
N ILE A 162 1.68 -9.89 2.27
CA ILE A 162 0.89 -8.67 2.29
C ILE A 162 1.71 -7.55 1.64
N PHE A 163 1.11 -6.84 0.69
CA PHE A 163 1.70 -5.73 -0.04
C PHE A 163 1.03 -4.44 0.44
N CYS A 164 1.81 -3.49 0.93
CA CYS A 164 1.33 -2.20 1.40
C CYS A 164 1.86 -1.11 0.46
N MET A 165 0.98 -0.47 -0.31
CA MET A 165 1.35 0.60 -1.25
C MET A 165 0.82 1.94 -0.73
N PHE A 166 1.66 2.96 -0.64
CA PHE A 166 1.22 4.28 -0.19
C PHE A 166 2.19 5.41 -0.59
N ASN A 167 1.65 6.63 -0.53
CA ASN A 167 2.46 7.83 -0.51
C ASN A 167 2.74 8.22 0.95
N PRO A 168 3.98 8.53 1.35
CA PRO A 168 4.30 8.90 2.71
C PRO A 168 3.78 10.32 3.01
N VAL A 169 2.78 10.44 3.87
CA VAL A 169 2.12 11.73 4.14
C VAL A 169 2.58 12.33 5.46
N SER A 170 2.65 11.54 6.52
CA SER A 170 2.93 12.05 7.87
C SER A 170 3.73 11.05 8.69
N LYS A 171 4.64 11.56 9.51
CA LYS A 171 5.36 10.75 10.52
C LYS A 171 4.46 10.26 11.66
N LEU A 172 3.28 10.81 11.82
CA LEU A 172 2.29 10.34 12.78
C LEU A 172 1.46 9.17 12.24
N ASN A 173 1.57 8.89 10.95
CA ASN A 173 0.84 7.78 10.34
C ASN A 173 1.39 6.43 10.81
N TRP A 174 0.49 5.44 10.96
CA TRP A 174 0.86 4.10 11.40
C TRP A 174 1.93 3.44 10.51
N THR A 175 1.96 3.77 9.21
CA THR A 175 2.97 3.25 8.27
C THR A 175 4.37 3.72 8.65
N TYR A 176 4.52 4.98 9.09
CA TYR A 176 5.79 5.48 9.58
C TYR A 176 6.19 4.83 10.90
N THR A 177 5.28 4.86 11.88
CA THR A 177 5.57 4.35 13.23
C THR A 177 5.85 2.84 13.26
N THR A 178 5.33 2.10 12.26
CA THR A 178 5.56 0.65 12.17
C THR A 178 6.90 0.31 11.51
N TRP A 179 7.33 1.02 10.48
CA TRP A 179 8.48 0.59 9.69
C TRP A 179 9.63 1.60 9.57
N PHE A 180 9.41 2.89 9.83
CA PHE A 180 10.39 3.95 9.56
C PHE A 180 10.82 4.71 10.81
N ASP A 181 10.06 4.65 11.89
CA ASP A 181 10.47 5.27 13.15
C ASP A 181 11.73 4.57 13.67
N PRO A 182 12.74 5.32 14.13
CA PRO A 182 13.96 4.73 14.71
C PRO A 182 13.69 3.77 15.88
N SER A 183 12.57 3.94 16.57
CA SER A 183 12.15 3.07 17.68
C SER A 183 11.22 1.93 17.24
N ALA A 184 10.92 1.80 15.92
CA ALA A 184 10.05 0.75 15.42
C ALA A 184 10.62 -0.64 15.69
N ASP A 185 9.82 -1.48 16.32
CA ASP A 185 10.17 -2.88 16.63
C ASP A 185 9.38 -3.81 15.69
N TYR A 186 10.06 -4.35 14.69
CA TYR A 186 9.51 -5.34 13.77
C TYR A 186 10.60 -6.30 13.27
N ASP A 187 10.20 -7.50 12.91
CA ASP A 187 11.12 -8.48 12.32
C ASP A 187 11.54 -8.09 10.89
N LYS A 188 12.71 -7.47 10.79
CA LYS A 188 13.28 -6.98 9.53
C LYS A 188 13.51 -8.10 8.50
N SER A 189 13.68 -9.35 8.95
CA SER A 189 13.87 -10.50 8.04
C SER A 189 12.60 -10.86 7.27
N ARG A 190 11.44 -10.38 7.74
CA ARG A 190 10.13 -10.64 7.14
C ARG A 190 9.55 -9.47 6.36
N VAL A 191 10.23 -8.33 6.33
CA VAL A 191 9.74 -7.10 5.71
C VAL A 191 10.74 -6.64 4.65
N ALA A 192 10.28 -6.46 3.42
CA ALA A 192 11.01 -5.76 2.37
C ALA A 192 10.42 -4.34 2.19
N ILE A 193 11.29 -3.34 2.14
CA ILE A 193 10.89 -1.94 1.95
C ILE A 193 11.47 -1.44 0.64
N HIS A 194 10.59 -0.96 -0.25
CA HIS A 194 10.91 -0.47 -1.58
C HIS A 194 10.46 0.99 -1.72
N GLN A 195 11.41 1.88 -1.97
CA GLN A 195 11.13 3.29 -2.28
C GLN A 195 11.17 3.52 -3.78
N SER A 196 10.24 4.31 -4.29
CA SER A 196 10.26 4.76 -5.68
C SER A 196 9.84 6.22 -5.82
N THR A 197 10.44 6.88 -6.81
CA THR A 197 10.14 8.25 -7.20
C THR A 197 9.76 8.31 -8.68
N TYR A 198 9.29 9.46 -9.16
CA TYR A 198 9.01 9.65 -10.58
C TYR A 198 10.26 9.39 -11.47
N LYS A 199 11.48 9.55 -10.93
CA LYS A 199 12.75 9.29 -11.64
C LYS A 199 12.95 7.80 -11.95
N ASP A 200 12.32 6.93 -11.16
CA ASP A 200 12.37 5.48 -11.36
C ASP A 200 11.34 5.02 -12.40
N ASN A 201 10.42 5.90 -12.80
CA ASN A 201 9.37 5.59 -13.78
C ASN A 201 9.74 6.10 -15.18
N LYS A 202 10.37 5.23 -15.94
CA LYS A 202 10.79 5.54 -17.33
C LYS A 202 9.66 5.67 -18.35
N PHE A 203 8.41 5.42 -17.95
CA PHE A 203 7.25 5.53 -18.83
C PHE A 203 6.58 6.90 -18.76
N LEU A 204 7.09 7.82 -17.92
CA LEU A 204 6.61 9.19 -17.87
C LEU A 204 7.08 9.95 -19.13
N ASP A 205 6.16 10.72 -19.69
CA ASP A 205 6.49 11.67 -20.75
C ASP A 205 7.12 12.95 -20.20
N ALA A 206 7.67 13.76 -21.08
CA ALA A 206 8.39 14.98 -20.74
C ALA A 206 7.48 16.03 -20.07
N ASP A 207 6.21 16.11 -20.46
CA ASP A 207 5.25 17.08 -19.90
C ASP A 207 4.86 16.73 -18.48
N ASN A 208 4.66 15.44 -18.20
CA ASN A 208 4.44 14.95 -16.84
C ASN A 208 5.65 15.23 -15.95
N ILE A 209 6.87 14.96 -16.43
CA ILE A 209 8.10 15.26 -15.69
C ILE A 209 8.20 16.76 -15.39
N LYS A 210 7.94 17.62 -16.38
CA LYS A 210 7.97 19.08 -16.21
C LYS A 210 6.95 19.54 -15.18
N THR A 211 5.73 19.03 -15.24
CA THR A 211 4.68 19.34 -14.26
C THR A 211 5.09 18.98 -12.83
N ILE A 212 5.73 17.82 -12.66
CA ILE A 212 6.26 17.36 -11.37
C ILE A 212 7.40 18.27 -10.89
N GLU A 213 8.34 18.62 -11.77
CA GLU A 213 9.48 19.49 -11.43
C GLU A 213 9.04 20.92 -11.07
N ASP A 214 8.00 21.45 -11.70
CA ASP A 214 7.43 22.75 -11.38
C ASP A 214 6.89 22.82 -9.95
N LEU A 215 6.45 21.70 -9.36
CA LEU A 215 6.03 21.63 -7.95
C LEU A 215 7.17 21.99 -6.99
N LYS A 216 8.42 21.76 -7.37
CA LYS A 216 9.58 22.13 -6.56
C LYS A 216 9.59 23.63 -6.22
N ARG A 217 9.14 24.45 -7.16
CA ARG A 217 9.06 25.91 -7.01
C ARG A 217 7.72 26.37 -6.44
N THR A 218 6.62 25.77 -6.88
CA THR A 218 5.27 26.23 -6.56
C THR A 218 4.72 25.70 -5.25
N ASN A 219 5.13 24.47 -4.86
CA ASN A 219 4.72 23.84 -3.61
C ASN A 219 5.80 22.85 -3.12
N PRO A 220 6.88 23.35 -2.46
CA PRO A 220 7.99 22.50 -2.02
C PRO A 220 7.61 21.38 -1.05
N ALA A 221 6.63 21.60 -0.18
CA ALA A 221 6.15 20.57 0.76
C ALA A 221 5.45 19.43 0.00
N TYR A 222 4.58 19.78 -0.92
CA TYR A 222 3.91 18.80 -1.79
C TYR A 222 4.93 18.03 -2.66
N TYR A 223 5.95 18.73 -3.20
CA TYR A 223 7.03 18.11 -3.95
C TYR A 223 7.76 17.05 -3.14
N LYS A 224 8.11 17.32 -1.87
CA LYS A 224 8.76 16.35 -0.99
C LYS A 224 7.93 15.10 -0.79
N ILE A 225 6.67 15.25 -0.43
CA ILE A 225 5.76 14.13 -0.12
C ILE A 225 5.39 13.36 -1.39
N TYR A 226 4.77 14.06 -2.35
CA TYR A 226 4.13 13.41 -3.49
C TYR A 226 5.08 13.17 -4.67
N THR A 227 6.28 13.75 -4.65
CA THR A 227 7.25 13.58 -5.72
C THR A 227 8.46 12.76 -5.27
N LEU A 228 9.09 13.15 -4.16
CA LEU A 228 10.26 12.45 -3.65
C LEU A 228 9.90 11.26 -2.76
N GLY A 229 8.66 11.18 -2.30
CA GLY A 229 8.23 10.12 -1.40
C GLY A 229 8.89 10.23 -0.02
N GLU A 230 9.06 11.45 0.46
CA GLU A 230 9.58 11.72 1.80
C GLU A 230 8.44 11.89 2.80
N PHE A 231 8.60 11.35 4.01
CA PHE A 231 7.69 11.65 5.09
C PHE A 231 7.90 13.10 5.54
N ALA A 232 6.93 13.95 5.25
CA ALA A 232 6.93 15.35 5.66
C ALA A 232 5.55 15.73 6.20
N THR A 233 5.52 16.73 7.05
CA THR A 233 4.26 17.29 7.53
C THR A 233 3.77 18.31 6.51
N LEU A 234 2.55 18.18 6.01
CA LEU A 234 1.91 19.22 5.20
C LEU A 234 1.68 20.44 6.10
N ASP A 235 1.99 21.65 5.62
CA ASP A 235 2.03 22.93 6.35
C ASP A 235 0.66 23.45 6.85
N LYS A 236 -0.20 22.60 7.39
CA LYS A 236 -1.46 23.00 8.03
C LYS A 236 -1.59 22.53 9.47
N LEU A 237 -0.47 22.33 10.14
CA LEU A 237 -0.51 22.12 11.57
C LEU A 237 -0.76 23.47 12.26
N VAL A 238 -1.71 23.50 13.19
CA VAL A 238 -1.93 24.65 14.09
C VAL A 238 -0.63 24.98 14.83
N PHE A 239 0.17 23.96 15.11
CA PHE A 239 1.51 24.07 15.69
C PHE A 239 2.54 23.42 14.75
N PRO A 240 3.14 24.19 13.79
CA PRO A 240 4.09 23.62 12.82
C PRO A 240 5.43 23.21 13.43
N TYR A 241 5.73 23.73 14.62
CA TYR A 241 6.96 23.44 15.36
C TYR A 241 6.61 22.77 16.70
N PHE A 242 6.53 21.45 16.72
CA PHE A 242 6.38 20.70 17.96
C PHE A 242 7.41 19.57 18.00
N GLU A 243 7.88 19.25 19.19
CA GLU A 243 8.72 18.10 19.46
C GLU A 243 7.93 17.10 20.32
N THR A 244 7.98 15.84 19.95
CA THR A 244 7.48 14.78 20.81
C THR A 244 8.59 14.31 21.74
N LYS A 245 8.34 14.39 23.06
CA LYS A 245 9.25 13.85 24.08
C LYS A 245 8.52 12.80 24.88
N ARG A 246 9.19 11.68 25.17
CA ARG A 246 8.72 10.80 26.23
C ARG A 246 8.96 11.50 27.55
N LEU A 247 7.90 11.87 28.21
CA LEU A 247 7.96 12.44 29.56
C LEU A 247 8.11 11.30 30.56
N ASN A 248 9.02 11.46 31.52
CA ASN A 248 9.07 10.60 32.68
C ASN A 248 7.99 11.07 33.66
N PRO A 249 6.94 10.28 33.96
CA PRO A 249 5.87 10.71 34.88
C PRO A 249 6.36 11.00 36.30
N ARG A 250 7.58 10.58 36.63
CA ARG A 250 8.23 10.81 37.94
C ARG A 250 9.20 11.99 37.92
N ASP A 251 9.26 12.78 36.84
CA ASP A 251 10.09 13.97 36.79
C ASP A 251 9.54 15.02 37.76
N PRO A 252 10.29 15.45 38.79
CA PRO A 252 9.82 16.46 39.75
C PRO A 252 9.40 17.78 39.10
N LYS A 253 9.94 18.12 37.94
CA LYS A 253 9.56 19.33 37.17
C LYS A 253 8.16 19.23 36.57
N LEU A 254 7.63 18.05 36.31
CA LEU A 254 6.27 17.83 35.84
C LEU A 254 5.25 17.89 36.98
N LEU A 255 5.65 17.53 38.20
CA LEU A 255 4.78 17.52 39.38
C LEU A 255 4.39 18.91 39.89
N VAL A 256 5.06 19.96 39.44
CA VAL A 256 4.80 21.37 39.84
C VAL A 256 4.04 22.15 38.75
N LEU A 257 3.68 21.51 37.63
CA LEU A 257 2.90 22.18 36.57
C LEU A 257 1.41 22.09 36.87
N ASN A 258 0.70 23.20 36.64
CA ASN A 258 -0.75 23.19 36.68
C ASN A 258 -1.29 22.43 35.47
N ASP A 259 -2.27 21.55 35.69
CA ASP A 259 -2.95 20.85 34.60
C ASP A 259 -3.92 21.79 33.89
N TYR A 260 -3.78 21.93 32.59
CA TYR A 260 -4.71 22.65 31.73
C TYR A 260 -5.37 21.66 30.76
N PHE A 261 -6.68 21.71 30.65
CA PHE A 261 -7.44 20.85 29.75
C PHE A 261 -8.16 21.71 28.71
N GLY A 262 -8.04 21.38 27.47
CA GLY A 262 -8.83 21.92 26.37
C GLY A 262 -9.54 20.78 25.64
N LEU A 263 -10.85 20.88 25.50
CA LEU A 263 -11.65 19.90 24.75
C LEU A 263 -12.23 20.59 23.52
N ASP A 264 -11.90 20.09 22.35
CA ASP A 264 -12.52 20.47 21.09
C ASP A 264 -13.50 19.37 20.65
N TYR A 265 -14.77 19.74 20.53
CA TYR A 265 -15.80 18.85 20.02
C TYR A 265 -15.80 18.87 18.50
N GLY A 266 -15.12 17.89 17.88
CA GLY A 266 -15.19 17.71 16.44
C GLY A 266 -16.58 17.27 16.00
N PHE A 267 -17.18 17.99 15.04
CA PHE A 267 -18.45 17.59 14.43
C PHE A 267 -18.23 16.79 13.14
N ILE A 268 -17.16 17.07 12.43
CA ILE A 268 -16.75 16.37 11.18
C ILE A 268 -15.44 15.61 11.40
N ASN A 269 -14.57 16.10 12.30
CA ASN A 269 -13.31 15.47 12.69
C ASN A 269 -13.42 14.89 14.10
N ASP A 270 -12.47 14.01 14.44
CA ASP A 270 -12.42 13.41 15.76
C ASP A 270 -12.29 14.47 16.87
N THR A 271 -12.96 14.20 17.98
CA THR A 271 -12.83 15.04 19.18
C THR A 271 -11.40 15.00 19.69
N CYS A 272 -10.81 16.15 19.92
CA CYS A 272 -9.44 16.29 20.43
C CYS A 272 -9.48 16.77 21.89
N LEU A 273 -8.77 16.09 22.78
CA LEU A 273 -8.51 16.51 24.14
C LEU A 273 -7.04 16.93 24.25
N LEU A 274 -6.83 18.20 24.57
CA LEU A 274 -5.50 18.74 24.89
C LEU A 274 -5.40 18.93 26.40
N TYR A 275 -4.33 18.40 27.01
CA TYR A 275 -3.95 18.65 28.39
C TYR A 275 -2.45 18.89 28.49
N THR A 276 -2.06 19.80 29.37
CA THR A 276 -0.67 20.13 29.64
C THR A 276 -0.42 20.06 31.13
#